data_17119471a567faaa5448e3537f67df72
#
_entry.id   17119471a567faaa5448e3537f67df72
#
_cell.length_a   1.000
_cell.length_b   1.000
_cell.length_c   1.000
_cell.angle_alpha   90.00
_cell.angle_beta   90.00
_cell.angle_gamma   90.00
#
_symmetry.space_group_name_H-M   'P 1'
#
loop_
_entity.id
_entity.type
_entity.pdbx_description
1 polymer ?
#
loop_
_entity_poly.entity_id
_entity_poly.type
_entity_poly.pdbx_seq_one_letter_code
_entity_poly.pdbx_strand_id
1 'polypeptide(L)'
;MPEATASALPVIAKHAGGRPSDYRPEYCEAVEAFMAQGYSLTAFAGSISQARDTIYEWMRAHREFSDAVNRARPKRVAALETKLLTARRGGEVAASIFALKNADPTEWREVRTTQHVHAIAERMTDAELFAIASGRHPGEGSTIEGDFTRVSPHSNER
;
A
#
# COMPACT_ATOMS: atom_id res chain seq x y z
N MET A 1 58.96 0.74 43.61
CA MET A 1 57.72 0.18 43.09
C MET A 1 57.43 0.85 41.77
N PRO A 2 57.63 0.23 40.58
CA PRO A 2 57.24 0.82 39.32
C PRO A 2 55.79 0.45 38.98
N GLU A 3 55.01 1.46 38.63
CA GLU A 3 53.61 1.35 38.17
C GLU A 3 53.53 0.58 36.87
N ALA A 4 52.61 -0.37 36.85
CA ALA A 4 52.28 -1.16 35.67
C ALA A 4 51.48 -0.32 34.69
N THR A 5 52.10 0.07 33.58
CA THR A 5 51.47 0.70 32.44
C THR A 5 50.51 -0.30 31.77
N ALA A 6 49.19 -0.12 31.94
CA ALA A 6 48.21 -0.87 31.26
C ALA A 6 48.29 -0.54 29.74
N SER A 7 48.76 -1.53 28.98
CA SER A 7 48.79 -1.49 27.52
C SER A 7 47.34 -1.51 26.98
N ALA A 8 46.87 -0.38 26.52
CA ALA A 8 45.62 -0.27 25.80
C ALA A 8 45.73 -1.05 24.47
N LEU A 9 44.94 -2.08 24.29
CA LEU A 9 44.83 -2.80 23.04
C LEU A 9 44.33 -1.86 21.93
N PRO A 10 44.91 -1.89 20.72
CA PRO A 10 44.43 -1.06 19.62
C PRO A 10 43.01 -1.48 19.25
N VAL A 11 42.09 -0.53 19.32
CA VAL A 11 40.73 -0.68 18.75
C VAL A 11 40.91 -0.86 17.25
N ILE A 12 40.74 -2.09 16.76
CA ILE A 12 40.71 -2.37 15.33
C ILE A 12 39.46 -1.69 14.78
N ALA A 13 39.63 -0.55 14.13
CA ALA A 13 38.57 0.06 13.34
C ALA A 13 38.11 -0.97 12.29
N LYS A 14 36.86 -1.41 12.39
CA LYS A 14 36.23 -2.23 11.35
C LYS A 14 36.32 -1.43 10.05
N HIS A 15 37.23 -1.85 9.16
CA HIS A 15 37.19 -1.41 7.79
C HIS A 15 35.86 -1.88 7.22
N ALA A 16 34.96 -0.95 6.91
CA ALA A 16 33.77 -1.18 6.12
C ALA A 16 34.25 -1.51 4.70
N GLY A 17 34.70 -2.76 4.49
CA GLY A 17 35.03 -3.31 3.20
C GLY A 17 33.75 -3.63 2.45
N GLY A 18 33.22 -2.65 1.74
CA GLY A 18 32.13 -2.76 0.79
C GLY A 18 32.53 -2.06 -0.50
N ARG A 19 31.97 -2.51 -1.64
CA ARG A 19 32.05 -1.79 -2.91
C ARG A 19 31.65 -0.34 -2.67
N PRO A 20 32.37 0.66 -3.25
CA PRO A 20 31.98 2.07 -3.12
C PRO A 20 30.50 2.25 -3.46
N SER A 21 29.81 3.02 -2.64
CA SER A 21 28.39 3.33 -2.90
C SER A 21 28.29 4.16 -4.18
N ASP A 22 27.43 3.75 -5.11
CA ASP A 22 27.09 4.53 -6.31
C ASP A 22 26.10 5.67 -5.98
N TYR A 23 25.88 5.99 -4.71
CA TYR A 23 25.03 7.09 -4.30
C TYR A 23 25.55 8.44 -4.76
N ARG A 24 24.65 9.30 -5.22
CA ARG A 24 24.89 10.68 -5.63
C ARG A 24 23.88 11.60 -4.98
N PRO A 25 24.29 12.77 -4.43
CA PRO A 25 23.38 13.75 -3.83
C PRO A 25 22.26 14.22 -4.77
N GLU A 26 22.53 14.26 -6.09
CA GLU A 26 21.55 14.64 -7.12
C GLU A 26 20.33 13.72 -7.17
N TYR A 27 20.45 12.52 -6.62
CA TYR A 27 19.33 11.58 -6.53
C TYR A 27 18.23 12.06 -5.58
N CYS A 28 18.52 13.01 -4.68
CA CYS A 28 17.50 13.63 -3.82
C CYS A 28 16.48 14.41 -4.65
N GLU A 29 16.93 15.27 -5.55
CA GLU A 29 16.06 16.04 -6.44
C GLU A 29 15.40 15.13 -7.48
N ALA A 30 16.16 14.19 -8.03
CA ALA A 30 15.69 13.26 -9.04
C ALA A 30 14.54 12.39 -8.53
N VAL A 31 14.63 11.84 -7.30
CA VAL A 31 13.57 11.02 -6.71
C VAL A 31 12.31 11.83 -6.44
N GLU A 32 12.45 13.08 -5.97
CA GLU A 32 11.29 13.96 -5.76
C GLU A 32 10.57 14.26 -7.07
N ALA A 33 11.31 14.67 -8.11
CA ALA A 33 10.75 14.98 -9.42
C ALA A 33 10.10 13.74 -10.09
N PHE A 34 10.71 12.58 -9.93
CA PHE A 34 10.21 11.33 -10.52
C PHE A 34 8.92 10.86 -9.83
N MET A 35 8.90 10.84 -8.50
CA MET A 35 7.72 10.43 -7.75
C MET A 35 6.57 11.43 -7.86
N ALA A 36 6.85 12.72 -8.04
CA ALA A 36 5.83 13.75 -8.30
C ALA A 36 5.04 13.52 -9.60
N GLN A 37 5.50 12.65 -10.49
CA GLN A 37 4.78 12.22 -11.69
C GLN A 37 3.84 11.02 -11.43
N GLY A 38 3.86 10.48 -10.21
CA GLY A 38 3.05 9.33 -9.79
C GLY A 38 3.80 8.00 -9.79
N TYR A 39 5.08 7.96 -10.19
CA TYR A 39 5.88 6.74 -10.19
C TYR A 39 6.26 6.28 -8.79
N SER A 40 6.51 4.99 -8.64
CA SER A 40 6.94 4.40 -7.37
C SER A 40 8.45 4.54 -7.15
N LEU A 41 8.88 4.40 -5.89
CA LEU A 41 10.31 4.34 -5.55
C LEU A 41 11.03 3.16 -6.25
N THR A 42 10.33 2.04 -6.45
CA THR A 42 10.86 0.90 -7.22
C THR A 42 11.05 1.25 -8.69
N ALA A 43 10.12 2.02 -9.28
CA ALA A 43 10.28 2.50 -10.65
C ALA A 43 11.44 3.49 -10.76
N PHE A 44 11.67 4.32 -9.73
CA PHE A 44 12.86 5.19 -9.67
C PHE A 44 14.15 4.37 -9.67
N ALA A 45 14.23 3.30 -8.87
CA ALA A 45 15.39 2.40 -8.88
C ALA A 45 15.70 1.88 -10.31
N GLY A 46 14.66 1.41 -11.01
CA GLY A 46 14.78 0.96 -12.40
C GLY A 46 15.24 2.06 -13.36
N SER A 47 14.76 3.30 -13.19
CA SER A 47 15.13 4.42 -14.08
C SER A 47 16.61 4.81 -14.00
N ILE A 48 17.24 4.56 -12.85
CA ILE A 48 18.68 4.81 -12.63
C ILE A 48 19.52 3.53 -12.67
N SER A 49 18.95 2.42 -13.15
CA SER A 49 19.61 1.11 -13.27
C SER A 49 20.18 0.58 -11.94
N GLN A 50 19.50 0.86 -10.82
CA GLN A 50 19.87 0.37 -9.50
C GLN A 50 18.87 -0.68 -9.00
N ALA A 51 19.35 -1.59 -8.14
CA ALA A 51 18.49 -2.53 -7.47
C ALA A 51 17.62 -1.83 -6.41
N ARG A 52 16.41 -2.35 -6.18
CA ARG A 52 15.51 -1.84 -5.14
C ARG A 52 16.20 -1.79 -3.76
N ASP A 53 16.93 -2.84 -3.42
CA ASP A 53 17.58 -2.95 -2.11
C ASP A 53 18.66 -1.88 -1.93
N THR A 54 19.38 -1.53 -2.99
CA THR A 54 20.35 -0.42 -2.99
C THR A 54 19.68 0.90 -2.62
N ILE A 55 18.47 1.17 -3.12
CA ILE A 55 17.73 2.39 -2.77
C ILE A 55 17.38 2.40 -1.27
N TYR A 56 16.97 1.27 -0.71
CA TYR A 56 16.69 1.16 0.72
C TYR A 56 17.96 1.26 1.59
N GLU A 57 19.10 0.79 1.11
CA GLU A 57 20.39 1.00 1.76
C GLU A 57 20.78 2.49 1.76
N TRP A 58 20.57 3.20 0.65
CA TRP A 58 20.80 4.64 0.59
C TRP A 58 19.88 5.41 1.55
N MET A 59 18.62 5.02 1.68
CA MET A 59 17.71 5.63 2.66
C MET A 59 18.18 5.43 4.11
N ARG A 60 18.88 4.34 4.42
CA ARG A 60 19.43 4.09 5.75
C ARG A 60 20.75 4.83 5.96
N ALA A 61 21.60 4.91 4.93
CA ALA A 61 22.93 5.49 5.01
C ALA A 61 22.95 7.01 4.86
N HIS A 62 22.00 7.58 4.09
CA HIS A 62 21.94 9.00 3.74
C HIS A 62 20.60 9.59 4.18
N ARG A 63 20.63 10.37 5.26
CA ARG A 63 19.42 10.99 5.84
C ARG A 63 18.75 11.93 4.85
N GLU A 64 19.53 12.73 4.13
CA GLU A 64 19.03 13.66 3.11
C GLU A 64 18.23 12.96 2.01
N PHE A 65 18.66 11.76 1.60
CA PHE A 65 17.92 10.96 0.63
C PHE A 65 16.62 10.38 1.23
N SER A 66 16.67 9.90 2.46
CA SER A 66 15.47 9.46 3.18
C SER A 66 14.44 10.59 3.32
N ASP A 67 14.88 11.79 3.67
CA ASP A 67 14.04 12.98 3.80
C ASP A 67 13.44 13.36 2.43
N ALA A 68 14.21 13.28 1.33
CA ALA A 68 13.73 13.53 -0.01
C ALA A 68 12.64 12.52 -0.42
N VAL A 69 12.84 11.23 -0.16
CA VAL A 69 11.82 10.19 -0.42
C VAL A 69 10.55 10.44 0.39
N ASN A 70 10.68 10.83 1.66
CA ASN A 70 9.52 11.12 2.52
C ASN A 70 8.74 12.35 2.02
N ARG A 71 9.41 13.39 1.51
CA ARG A 71 8.75 14.53 0.84
C ARG A 71 8.11 14.15 -0.51
N ALA A 72 8.68 13.17 -1.21
CA ALA A 72 8.20 12.72 -2.50
C ALA A 72 6.91 11.86 -2.41
N ARG A 73 6.69 11.13 -1.30
CA ARG A 73 5.53 10.27 -1.11
C ARG A 73 4.19 11.02 -1.26
N PRO A 74 3.92 12.11 -0.52
CA PRO A 74 2.67 12.84 -0.71
C PRO A 74 2.54 13.48 -2.10
N LYS A 75 3.65 13.91 -2.72
CA LYS A 75 3.64 14.41 -4.11
C LYS A 75 3.18 13.33 -5.08
N ARG A 76 3.60 12.08 -4.87
CA ARG A 76 3.15 10.92 -5.64
C ARG A 76 1.65 10.69 -5.49
N VAL A 77 1.13 10.72 -4.27
CA VAL A 77 -0.32 10.56 -4.00
C VAL A 77 -1.10 11.65 -4.73
N ALA A 78 -0.73 12.91 -4.56
CA ALA A 78 -1.38 14.04 -5.24
C ALA A 78 -1.40 13.90 -6.78
N ALA A 79 -0.30 13.40 -7.37
CA ALA A 79 -0.26 13.14 -8.82
C ALA A 79 -1.22 12.01 -9.24
N LEU A 80 -1.36 10.95 -8.44
CA LEU A 80 -2.28 9.85 -8.69
C LEU A 80 -3.75 10.30 -8.52
N GLU A 81 -4.04 11.11 -7.53
CA GLU A 81 -5.37 11.72 -7.34
C GLU A 81 -5.74 12.64 -8.51
N THR A 82 -4.80 13.46 -8.98
CA THR A 82 -5.01 14.29 -10.16
C THR A 82 -5.35 13.43 -11.38
N LYS A 83 -4.66 12.31 -11.57
CA LYS A 83 -4.98 11.35 -12.65
C LYS A 83 -6.36 10.75 -12.48
N LEU A 84 -6.77 10.40 -11.26
CA LEU A 84 -8.10 9.87 -10.97
C LEU A 84 -9.18 10.91 -11.28
N LEU A 85 -9.02 12.15 -10.82
CA LEU A 85 -9.99 13.24 -11.01
C LEU A 85 -10.12 13.68 -12.46
N THR A 86 -9.07 13.49 -13.27
CA THR A 86 -9.06 13.83 -14.70
C THR A 86 -9.34 12.64 -15.61
N ALA A 87 -9.49 11.43 -15.07
CA ALA A 87 -9.73 10.21 -15.82
C ALA A 87 -11.09 10.28 -16.56
N ARG A 88 -11.08 9.91 -17.84
CA ARG A 88 -12.28 9.94 -18.69
C ARG A 88 -12.79 8.55 -19.06
N ARG A 89 -11.99 7.51 -18.78
CA ARG A 89 -12.30 6.12 -19.13
C ARG A 89 -12.30 5.27 -17.87
N GLY A 90 -13.23 4.32 -17.79
CA GLY A 90 -13.34 3.42 -16.63
C GLY A 90 -12.04 2.67 -16.29
N GLY A 91 -11.27 2.28 -17.31
CA GLY A 91 -9.96 1.65 -17.10
C GLY A 91 -8.93 2.56 -16.45
N GLU A 92 -8.92 3.85 -16.77
CA GLU A 92 -8.04 4.85 -16.15
C GLU A 92 -8.41 5.08 -14.68
N VAL A 93 -9.73 5.13 -14.39
CA VAL A 93 -10.26 5.23 -13.02
C VAL A 93 -9.83 4.03 -12.20
N ALA A 94 -10.06 2.82 -12.69
CA ALA A 94 -9.70 1.58 -12.00
C ALA A 94 -8.17 1.49 -11.72
N ALA A 95 -7.35 1.82 -12.72
CA ALA A 95 -5.90 1.83 -12.58
C ALA A 95 -5.43 2.88 -11.55
N SER A 96 -6.03 4.07 -11.53
CA SER A 96 -5.69 5.13 -10.57
C SER A 96 -6.08 4.75 -9.15
N ILE A 97 -7.27 4.17 -8.94
CA ILE A 97 -7.71 3.68 -7.63
C ILE A 97 -6.77 2.56 -7.13
N PHE A 98 -6.40 1.61 -7.99
CA PHE A 98 -5.44 0.56 -7.63
C PHE A 98 -4.08 1.13 -7.23
N ALA A 99 -3.58 2.13 -7.99
CA ALA A 99 -2.32 2.79 -7.69
C ALA A 99 -2.36 3.57 -6.36
N LEU A 100 -3.48 4.26 -6.04
CA LEU A 100 -3.69 4.98 -4.79
C LEU A 100 -3.76 4.04 -3.58
N LYS A 101 -4.50 2.93 -3.67
CA LYS A 101 -4.55 1.90 -2.62
C LYS A 101 -3.16 1.35 -2.26
N ASN A 102 -2.25 1.29 -3.23
CA ASN A 102 -0.86 0.85 -3.01
C ASN A 102 0.08 1.99 -2.60
N ALA A 103 -0.25 3.25 -2.90
CA ALA A 103 0.56 4.40 -2.56
C ALA A 103 0.32 4.87 -1.13
N ASP A 104 -0.94 4.91 -0.71
CA ASP A 104 -1.38 5.25 0.63
C ASP A 104 -2.52 4.33 1.10
N PRO A 105 -2.20 3.16 1.66
CA PRO A 105 -3.19 2.20 2.13
C PRO A 105 -3.91 2.66 3.41
N THR A 106 -3.48 3.73 4.05
CA THR A 106 -4.14 4.28 5.24
C THR A 106 -5.39 5.05 4.87
N GLU A 107 -5.29 5.90 3.88
CA GLU A 107 -6.40 6.74 3.42
C GLU A 107 -7.23 6.03 2.34
N TRP A 108 -6.58 5.30 1.43
CA TRP A 108 -7.21 4.64 0.28
C TRP A 108 -7.49 3.15 0.46
N ARG A 109 -7.63 2.68 1.70
CA ARG A 109 -7.94 1.27 1.94
C ARG A 109 -9.36 0.90 1.50
N GLU A 110 -9.51 -0.30 0.98
CA GLU A 110 -10.83 -0.88 0.75
C GLU A 110 -11.41 -1.37 2.07
N VAL A 111 -12.47 -0.70 2.56
CA VAL A 111 -13.24 -1.20 3.69
C VAL A 111 -14.29 -2.17 3.14
N ARG A 112 -13.93 -3.45 3.01
CA ARG A 112 -14.93 -4.50 2.85
C ARG A 112 -15.57 -4.74 4.20
N THR A 113 -16.77 -4.22 4.39
CA THR A 113 -17.61 -4.65 5.50
C THR A 113 -18.12 -6.04 5.15
N THR A 114 -17.38 -7.06 5.55
CA THR A 114 -17.86 -8.44 5.49
C THR A 114 -18.87 -8.62 6.64
N GLN A 115 -20.04 -7.98 6.50
CA GLN A 115 -21.18 -8.36 7.30
C GLN A 115 -21.74 -9.62 6.69
N HIS A 116 -21.21 -10.75 7.04
CA HIS A 116 -21.82 -11.94 6.59
C HIS A 116 -21.50 -13.16 7.39
N VAL A 117 -22.38 -14.03 7.36
CA VAL A 117 -22.37 -15.44 7.70
C VAL A 117 -22.56 -15.72 9.18
N HIS A 118 -21.89 -15.02 10.10
CA HIS A 118 -22.14 -15.25 11.53
C HIS A 118 -23.58 -14.90 11.94
N ALA A 119 -24.12 -13.77 11.46
CA ALA A 119 -25.50 -13.37 11.79
C ALA A 119 -26.55 -14.28 11.17
N ILE A 120 -26.26 -14.94 10.05
CA ILE A 120 -27.15 -15.94 9.45
C ILE A 120 -27.00 -17.27 10.18
N ALA A 121 -25.78 -17.71 10.48
CA ALA A 121 -25.51 -18.93 11.21
C ALA A 121 -26.05 -18.90 12.65
N GLU A 122 -25.97 -17.73 13.33
CA GLU A 122 -26.57 -17.55 14.65
C GLU A 122 -28.11 -17.61 14.69
N ARG A 123 -28.76 -17.39 13.56
CA ARG A 123 -30.22 -17.45 13.41
C ARG A 123 -30.71 -18.80 12.90
N MET A 124 -29.80 -19.63 12.42
CA MET A 124 -30.14 -20.96 11.89
C MET A 124 -30.13 -22.00 13.00
N THR A 125 -31.10 -22.87 13.00
CA THR A 125 -31.13 -24.04 13.88
C THR A 125 -30.11 -25.07 13.46
N ASP A 126 -29.66 -25.91 14.40
CA ASP A 126 -28.72 -27.00 14.09
C ASP A 126 -29.22 -27.93 12.98
N ALA A 127 -30.55 -28.10 12.87
CA ALA A 127 -31.18 -28.89 11.83
C ALA A 127 -31.02 -28.26 10.42
N GLU A 128 -31.13 -26.94 10.34
CA GLU A 128 -30.93 -26.19 9.09
C GLU A 128 -29.46 -26.20 8.66
N LEU A 129 -28.54 -26.00 9.62
CA LEU A 129 -27.11 -26.08 9.37
C LEU A 129 -26.69 -27.48 8.90
N PHE A 130 -27.25 -28.52 9.50
CA PHE A 130 -27.00 -29.90 9.08
C PHE A 130 -27.59 -30.20 7.69
N ALA A 131 -28.74 -29.64 7.35
CA ALA A 131 -29.34 -29.79 6.02
C ALA A 131 -28.45 -29.17 4.93
N ILE A 132 -27.90 -27.96 5.17
CA ILE A 132 -26.98 -27.31 4.24
C ILE A 132 -25.68 -28.12 4.12
N ALA A 133 -25.11 -28.55 5.23
CA ALA A 133 -23.87 -29.35 5.23
C ALA A 133 -24.05 -30.70 4.53
N SER A 134 -25.28 -31.24 4.49
CA SER A 134 -25.65 -32.48 3.81
C SER A 134 -26.05 -32.28 2.33
N GLY A 135 -25.88 -31.04 1.79
CA GLY A 135 -26.24 -30.71 0.41
C GLY A 135 -27.74 -30.64 0.13
N ARG A 136 -28.56 -30.61 1.17
CA ARG A 136 -30.00 -30.35 1.05
C ARG A 136 -30.25 -28.87 1.30
N HIS A 137 -30.78 -28.17 0.29
CA HIS A 137 -31.22 -26.80 0.52
C HIS A 137 -32.43 -26.79 1.45
N PRO A 138 -32.40 -26.05 2.57
CA PRO A 138 -33.58 -25.89 3.40
C PRO A 138 -34.56 -25.01 2.62
N GLY A 139 -35.68 -25.63 2.18
CA GLY A 139 -36.85 -24.90 1.70
C GLY A 139 -36.95 -24.66 0.20
N GLU A 140 -37.26 -25.68 -0.56
CA GLU A 140 -38.22 -25.48 -1.63
C GLU A 140 -39.60 -25.20 -0.97
N GLY A 141 -39.83 -23.95 -0.57
CA GLY A 141 -41.12 -23.58 0.02
C GLY A 141 -41.16 -22.28 0.84
N SER A 142 -40.02 -21.64 1.14
CA SER A 142 -40.01 -20.35 1.83
C SER A 142 -39.36 -19.31 0.95
N THR A 143 -40.15 -18.64 0.13
CA THR A 143 -39.78 -17.35 -0.47
C THR A 143 -39.50 -16.37 0.65
N ILE A 144 -38.25 -15.99 0.84
CA ILE A 144 -37.93 -14.84 1.67
C ILE A 144 -38.42 -13.63 0.86
N GLU A 145 -39.61 -13.14 1.18
CA GLU A 145 -40.06 -11.84 0.75
C GLU A 145 -39.16 -10.79 1.43
N GLY A 146 -38.04 -10.49 0.78
CA GLY A 146 -37.26 -9.32 1.07
C GLY A 146 -38.03 -8.13 0.52
N ASP A 147 -38.50 -7.27 1.39
CA ASP A 147 -39.08 -5.97 1.04
C ASP A 147 -37.99 -5.12 0.37
N PHE A 148 -37.83 -5.29 -0.92
CA PHE A 148 -37.02 -4.41 -1.75
C PHE A 148 -37.86 -3.18 -2.03
N THR A 149 -37.73 -2.17 -1.17
CA THR A 149 -38.23 -0.84 -1.46
C THR A 149 -37.54 -0.35 -2.71
N ARG A 150 -38.27 -0.45 -3.83
CA ARG A 150 -37.84 0.05 -5.15
C ARG A 150 -37.74 1.56 -5.05
N VAL A 151 -36.53 2.09 -4.91
CA VAL A 151 -36.29 3.55 -5.04
C VAL A 151 -36.59 3.93 -6.49
N SER A 152 -37.73 4.57 -6.69
CA SER A 152 -38.11 5.10 -7.99
C SER A 152 -37.10 6.18 -8.41
N PRO A 153 -36.62 6.20 -9.68
CA PRO A 153 -35.83 7.30 -10.17
C PRO A 153 -36.68 8.56 -10.22
N HIS A 154 -36.19 9.61 -9.56
CA HIS A 154 -36.79 10.94 -9.66
C HIS A 154 -36.85 11.39 -11.12
N SER A 155 -38.05 11.52 -11.63
CA SER A 155 -38.36 12.22 -12.85
C SER A 155 -38.01 13.71 -12.63
N ASN A 156 -36.97 14.16 -13.29
CA ASN A 156 -36.67 15.60 -13.39
C ASN A 156 -37.45 16.14 -14.57
N GLU A 157 -38.67 16.64 -14.32
CA GLU A 157 -39.41 17.49 -15.24
C GLU A 157 -39.25 18.94 -14.77
N ARG A 158 -38.70 19.73 -15.68
CA ARG A 158 -38.67 21.15 -16.00
C ARG A 158 -37.32 21.82 -15.82
#